data_0f653bcf86b8c797426f6274737c4a25
#
_entry.id   0f653bcf86b8c797426f6274737c4a25
#
_cell.length_a   1.000
_cell.length_b   1.000
_cell.length_c   1.000
_cell.angle_alpha   90.00
_cell.angle_beta   90.00
_cell.angle_gamma   90.00
#
_symmetry.space_group_name_H-M   'P 1'
#
loop_
_entity.id
_entity.type
_entity.pdbx_description
1 polymer ?
#
loop_
_entity_poly.entity_id
_entity_poly.type
_entity_poly.pdbx_seq_one_letter_code
_entity_poly.pdbx_strand_id
1 'polypeptide(L)'
;MSCPVYLINLPRDTRRLAVMQAQLQRLDLPFELVPAVYGRELSDAQRARLYSPALNRARFHQAMAPGEIGCYASHLQVWQRLVDSGAPHALVLEDDAELRPELPAALQAAAALPPHWDMIKLIGREPESVLQRWPLPSNTGELIRYQRVPSLTCAYLVSRDGAQKLLRSRQPFFRPIDVDLRHWWEADLRLFGLTPYPTGQTEEATTSSIGSREFGAWWSRRWRKGRTQWHYSSGNARANRALQALPDPFPELNAR
;
A
#
# COMPACT_ATOMS: atom_id res chain seq x y z
N MET A 1 17.38 -15.46 4.56
CA MET A 1 16.90 -15.18 3.18
C MET A 1 16.73 -13.66 3.09
N SER A 2 17.26 -13.03 2.05
CA SER A 2 17.12 -11.58 1.87
C SER A 2 15.67 -11.23 1.49
N CYS A 3 15.14 -10.11 2.02
CA CYS A 3 13.86 -9.55 1.63
C CYS A 3 14.00 -8.97 0.21
N PRO A 4 13.33 -9.49 -0.82
CA PRO A 4 13.37 -8.88 -2.14
C PRO A 4 12.78 -7.45 -2.10
N VAL A 5 13.41 -6.55 -2.86
CA VAL A 5 12.96 -5.16 -3.04
C VAL A 5 12.43 -5.02 -4.46
N TYR A 6 11.17 -4.71 -4.62
CA TYR A 6 10.54 -4.44 -5.91
C TYR A 6 10.32 -2.95 -6.10
N LEU A 7 10.94 -2.37 -7.14
CA LEU A 7 10.77 -0.97 -7.51
C LEU A 7 9.83 -0.88 -8.72
N ILE A 8 8.67 -0.27 -8.53
CA ILE A 8 7.69 0.00 -9.59
C ILE A 8 8.07 1.33 -10.24
N ASN A 9 8.33 1.32 -11.56
CA ASN A 9 8.62 2.54 -12.31
C ASN A 9 8.08 2.42 -13.73
N LEU A 10 7.52 3.51 -14.28
CA LEU A 10 7.15 3.59 -15.68
C LEU A 10 8.42 3.66 -16.55
N PRO A 11 8.57 2.82 -17.59
CA PRO A 11 9.80 2.78 -18.41
C PRO A 11 10.22 4.14 -19.00
N ARG A 12 9.28 5.06 -19.21
CA ARG A 12 9.52 6.41 -19.72
C ARG A 12 10.04 7.38 -18.64
N ASP A 13 9.82 7.10 -17.36
CA ASP A 13 10.18 7.99 -16.24
C ASP A 13 11.61 7.70 -15.76
N THR A 14 12.56 7.80 -16.68
CA THR A 14 13.98 7.49 -16.47
C THR A 14 14.64 8.37 -15.41
N ARG A 15 14.19 9.63 -15.26
CA ARG A 15 14.68 10.55 -14.22
C ARG A 15 14.32 10.05 -12.82
N ARG A 16 13.06 9.65 -12.59
CA ARG A 16 12.62 9.10 -11.30
C ARG A 16 13.34 7.80 -10.99
N LEU A 17 13.51 6.94 -12.01
CA LEU A 17 14.30 5.72 -11.87
C LEU A 17 15.72 6.02 -11.41
N ALA A 18 16.42 6.96 -12.03
CA ALA A 18 17.79 7.33 -11.65
C ALA A 18 17.89 7.84 -10.20
N VAL A 19 16.92 8.64 -9.76
CA VAL A 19 16.84 9.12 -8.36
C VAL A 19 16.68 7.95 -7.39
N MET A 20 15.76 7.03 -7.67
CA MET A 20 15.53 5.85 -6.82
C MET A 20 16.74 4.91 -6.81
N GLN A 21 17.38 4.68 -7.95
CA GLN A 21 18.61 3.89 -8.04
C GLN A 21 19.72 4.45 -7.14
N ALA A 22 19.93 5.77 -7.17
CA ALA A 22 20.92 6.43 -6.32
C ALA A 22 20.58 6.30 -4.82
N GLN A 23 19.30 6.39 -4.43
CA GLN A 23 18.85 6.21 -3.06
C GLN A 23 19.08 4.76 -2.60
N LEU A 24 18.68 3.77 -3.40
CA LEU A 24 18.82 2.35 -3.07
C LEU A 24 20.29 1.93 -2.99
N GLN A 25 21.14 2.42 -3.90
CA GLN A 25 22.58 2.21 -3.87
C GLN A 25 23.23 2.78 -2.60
N ARG A 26 22.84 3.99 -2.18
CA ARG A 26 23.34 4.60 -0.93
C ARG A 26 23.01 3.78 0.31
N LEU A 27 21.89 3.06 0.30
CA LEU A 27 21.41 2.21 1.41
C LEU A 27 21.85 0.75 1.28
N ASP A 28 22.64 0.40 0.26
CA ASP A 28 23.07 -0.97 -0.06
C ASP A 28 21.87 -1.95 -0.17
N LEU A 29 20.79 -1.50 -0.81
CA LEU A 29 19.58 -2.26 -1.04
C LEU A 29 19.49 -2.71 -2.50
N PRO A 30 19.87 -3.96 -2.81
CA PRO A 30 19.66 -4.52 -4.15
C PRO A 30 18.16 -4.63 -4.44
N PHE A 31 17.75 -4.32 -5.68
CA PHE A 31 16.34 -4.31 -6.07
C PHE A 31 16.11 -4.94 -7.44
N GLU A 32 14.87 -5.36 -7.65
CA GLU A 32 14.34 -5.77 -8.95
C GLU A 32 13.43 -4.66 -9.50
N LEU A 33 13.72 -4.19 -10.72
CA LEU A 33 12.87 -3.24 -11.41
C LEU A 33 11.63 -3.94 -11.95
N VAL A 34 10.45 -3.46 -11.57
CA VAL A 34 9.17 -3.90 -12.09
C VAL A 34 8.61 -2.83 -13.02
N PRO A 35 8.59 -3.06 -14.34
CA PRO A 35 7.98 -2.12 -15.27
C PRO A 35 6.53 -1.88 -14.94
N ALA A 36 6.17 -0.63 -14.62
CA ALA A 36 4.81 -0.27 -14.28
C ALA A 36 3.88 -0.38 -15.49
N VAL A 37 2.64 -0.78 -15.23
CA VAL A 37 1.59 -0.86 -16.25
C VAL A 37 1.15 0.55 -16.65
N TYR A 38 1.30 0.88 -17.92
CA TYR A 38 0.77 2.14 -18.44
C TYR A 38 -0.72 2.00 -18.76
N GLY A 39 -1.56 2.44 -17.84
CA GLY A 39 -3.00 2.20 -17.91
C GLY A 39 -3.73 2.76 -19.15
N ARG A 40 -3.10 3.70 -19.90
CA ARG A 40 -3.64 4.22 -21.17
C ARG A 40 -3.44 3.24 -22.34
N GLU A 41 -2.45 2.35 -22.25
CA GLU A 41 -2.14 1.36 -23.28
C GLU A 41 -2.85 0.02 -23.04
N LEU A 42 -3.57 -0.12 -21.93
CA LEU A 42 -4.37 -1.31 -21.69
C LEU A 42 -5.50 -1.41 -22.73
N SER A 43 -5.58 -2.54 -23.41
CA SER A 43 -6.73 -2.88 -24.26
C SER A 43 -8.00 -2.97 -23.40
N ASP A 44 -9.18 -2.84 -24.04
CA ASP A 44 -10.46 -2.95 -23.33
C ASP A 44 -10.62 -4.32 -22.65
N ALA A 45 -10.13 -5.38 -23.28
CA ALA A 45 -10.15 -6.73 -22.70
C ALA A 45 -9.25 -6.85 -21.45
N GLN A 46 -8.04 -6.28 -21.48
CA GLN A 46 -7.15 -6.24 -20.32
C GLN A 46 -7.76 -5.40 -19.21
N ARG A 47 -8.29 -4.22 -19.53
CA ARG A 47 -8.95 -3.34 -18.58
C ARG A 47 -10.16 -4.00 -17.93
N ALA A 48 -11.00 -4.69 -18.69
CA ALA A 48 -12.19 -5.39 -18.17
C ALA A 48 -11.85 -6.53 -17.22
N ARG A 49 -10.68 -7.19 -17.36
CA ARG A 49 -10.20 -8.20 -16.41
C ARG A 49 -9.75 -7.60 -15.08
N LEU A 50 -9.23 -6.39 -15.10
CA LEU A 50 -8.61 -5.74 -13.95
C LEU A 50 -9.60 -4.86 -13.16
N TYR A 51 -10.40 -4.07 -13.87
CA TYR A 51 -11.25 -3.03 -13.30
C TYR A 51 -12.73 -3.25 -13.63
N SER A 52 -13.59 -3.12 -12.63
CA SER A 52 -15.04 -3.21 -12.78
C SER A 52 -15.71 -1.84 -12.70
N PRO A 53 -16.11 -1.23 -13.84
CA PRO A 53 -16.89 0.02 -13.83
C PRO A 53 -18.23 -0.12 -13.11
N ALA A 54 -18.86 -1.32 -13.14
CA ALA A 54 -20.12 -1.58 -12.45
C ALA A 54 -19.95 -1.52 -10.92
N LEU A 55 -18.95 -2.21 -10.38
CA LEU A 55 -18.62 -2.14 -8.94
C LEU A 55 -18.19 -0.74 -8.54
N ASN A 56 -17.41 -0.05 -9.39
CA ASN A 56 -17.01 1.34 -9.12
C ASN A 56 -18.24 2.25 -8.97
N ARG A 57 -19.19 2.21 -9.92
CA ARG A 57 -20.43 3.01 -9.83
C ARG A 57 -21.25 2.66 -8.59
N ALA A 58 -21.27 1.39 -8.21
CA ALA A 58 -22.05 0.91 -7.06
C ALA A 58 -21.41 1.27 -5.70
N ARG A 59 -20.06 1.22 -5.60
CA ARG A 59 -19.36 1.20 -4.31
C ARG A 59 -18.34 2.33 -4.11
N PHE A 60 -18.06 3.11 -5.16
CA PHE A 60 -17.13 4.24 -5.09
C PHE A 60 -17.75 5.51 -5.68
N HIS A 61 -17.23 6.67 -5.34
CA HIS A 61 -17.85 7.95 -5.70
C HIS A 61 -17.35 8.54 -7.01
N GLN A 62 -16.31 7.96 -7.62
CA GLN A 62 -15.61 8.52 -8.77
C GLN A 62 -15.05 7.43 -9.67
N ALA A 63 -15.15 7.59 -10.99
CA ALA A 63 -14.49 6.71 -11.95
C ALA A 63 -12.96 6.78 -11.79
N MET A 64 -12.29 5.66 -12.01
CA MET A 64 -10.83 5.62 -11.98
C MET A 64 -10.23 6.18 -13.27
N ALA A 65 -9.20 6.99 -13.13
CA ALA A 65 -8.38 7.42 -14.25
C ALA A 65 -7.52 6.26 -14.79
N PRO A 66 -7.13 6.27 -16.08
CA PRO A 66 -6.25 5.23 -16.62
C PRO A 66 -4.96 5.03 -15.82
N GLY A 67 -4.35 6.12 -15.32
CA GLY A 67 -3.15 6.03 -14.46
C GLY A 67 -3.41 5.31 -13.15
N GLU A 68 -4.59 5.51 -12.51
CA GLU A 68 -4.96 4.80 -11.28
C GLU A 68 -5.16 3.30 -11.54
N ILE A 69 -5.70 2.94 -12.72
CA ILE A 69 -5.85 1.55 -13.14
C ILE A 69 -4.48 0.91 -13.37
N GLY A 70 -3.57 1.62 -14.05
CA GLY A 70 -2.20 1.15 -14.29
C GLY A 70 -1.40 0.98 -12.99
N CYS A 71 -1.48 1.96 -12.08
CA CYS A 71 -0.86 1.88 -10.76
C CYS A 71 -1.33 0.62 -10.00
N TYR A 72 -2.64 0.40 -9.91
CA TYR A 72 -3.17 -0.81 -9.26
C TYR A 72 -2.69 -2.10 -9.93
N ALA A 73 -2.73 -2.15 -11.26
CA ALA A 73 -2.25 -3.31 -12.02
C ALA A 73 -0.77 -3.61 -11.76
N SER A 74 0.06 -2.58 -11.59
CA SER A 74 1.48 -2.73 -11.25
C SER A 74 1.68 -3.39 -9.90
N HIS A 75 0.90 -3.00 -8.89
CA HIS A 75 0.95 -3.66 -7.58
C HIS A 75 0.45 -5.12 -7.62
N LEU A 76 -0.56 -5.43 -8.42
CA LEU A 76 -0.98 -6.83 -8.64
C LEU A 76 0.16 -7.67 -9.23
N GLN A 77 0.95 -7.12 -10.18
CA GLN A 77 2.13 -7.80 -10.72
C GLN A 77 3.19 -8.05 -9.64
N VAL A 78 3.46 -7.06 -8.78
CA VAL A 78 4.41 -7.22 -7.68
C VAL A 78 3.95 -8.29 -6.69
N TRP A 79 2.69 -8.29 -6.30
CA TRP A 79 2.15 -9.31 -5.40
C TRP A 79 2.25 -10.71 -6.01
N GLN A 80 1.98 -10.85 -7.32
CA GLN A 80 2.13 -12.11 -8.01
C GLN A 80 3.60 -12.56 -8.04
N ARG A 81 4.55 -11.66 -8.35
CA ARG A 81 6.00 -11.96 -8.30
C ARG A 81 6.45 -12.44 -6.92
N LEU A 82 5.98 -11.79 -5.86
CA LEU A 82 6.27 -12.22 -4.49
C LEU A 82 5.77 -13.65 -4.24
N VAL A 83 4.55 -13.95 -4.64
CA VAL A 83 3.98 -15.30 -4.48
C VAL A 83 4.79 -16.33 -5.26
N ASP A 84 5.14 -16.03 -6.52
CA ASP A 84 5.88 -16.91 -7.42
C ASP A 84 7.33 -17.13 -6.96
N SER A 85 7.96 -16.12 -6.34
CA SER A 85 9.33 -16.21 -5.82
C SER A 85 9.46 -17.12 -4.59
N GLY A 86 8.37 -17.40 -3.90
CA GLY A 86 8.37 -18.15 -2.64
C GLY A 86 8.98 -17.40 -1.43
N ALA A 87 9.44 -16.16 -1.60
CA ALA A 87 9.95 -15.34 -0.50
C ALA A 87 8.85 -15.08 0.56
N PRO A 88 9.19 -15.00 1.86
CA PRO A 88 8.20 -14.81 2.92
C PRO A 88 7.54 -13.43 2.88
N HIS A 89 8.25 -12.41 2.46
CA HIS A 89 7.79 -11.03 2.33
C HIS A 89 8.68 -10.25 1.34
N ALA A 90 8.22 -9.07 0.92
CA ALA A 90 8.97 -8.16 0.06
C ALA A 90 8.76 -6.70 0.48
N LEU A 91 9.75 -5.86 0.19
CA LEU A 91 9.63 -4.41 0.16
C LEU A 91 9.11 -3.99 -1.22
N VAL A 92 8.06 -3.18 -1.24
CA VAL A 92 7.49 -2.59 -2.46
C VAL A 92 7.68 -1.08 -2.41
N LEU A 93 8.26 -0.54 -3.46
CA LEU A 93 8.55 0.89 -3.63
C LEU A 93 7.97 1.40 -4.94
N GLU A 94 7.36 2.58 -4.92
CA GLU A 94 7.08 3.37 -6.12
C GLU A 94 8.21 4.38 -6.36
N ASP A 95 8.33 4.89 -7.58
CA ASP A 95 9.43 5.74 -8.02
C ASP A 95 9.39 7.19 -7.47
N ASP A 96 8.38 7.51 -6.67
CA ASP A 96 8.24 8.79 -5.97
C ASP A 96 8.50 8.69 -4.45
N ALA A 97 8.98 7.55 -3.98
CA ALA A 97 9.38 7.39 -2.59
C ALA A 97 10.70 8.12 -2.29
N GLU A 98 10.78 8.70 -1.10
CA GLU A 98 12.02 9.22 -0.51
C GLU A 98 12.50 8.24 0.56
N LEU A 99 13.70 7.69 0.41
CA LEU A 99 14.25 6.69 1.33
C LEU A 99 15.15 7.34 2.38
N ARG A 100 14.81 7.14 3.65
CA ARG A 100 15.58 7.66 4.79
C ARG A 100 16.69 6.68 5.20
N PRO A 101 17.78 7.16 5.84
CA PRO A 101 18.88 6.32 6.29
C PRO A 101 18.47 5.18 7.25
N GLU A 102 17.35 5.36 7.95
CA GLU A 102 16.82 4.41 8.92
C GLU A 102 16.12 3.20 8.27
N LEU A 103 15.86 3.23 6.97
CA LEU A 103 15.13 2.16 6.27
C LEU A 103 15.77 0.77 6.44
N PRO A 104 17.08 0.55 6.30
CA PRO A 104 17.66 -0.78 6.48
C PRO A 104 17.43 -1.35 7.89
N ALA A 105 17.58 -0.52 8.93
CA ALA A 105 17.32 -0.94 10.32
C ALA A 105 15.83 -1.27 10.54
N ALA A 106 14.94 -0.48 9.96
CA ALA A 106 13.50 -0.72 9.99
C ALA A 106 13.11 -2.05 9.31
N LEU A 107 13.74 -2.38 8.17
CA LEU A 107 13.53 -3.64 7.47
C LEU A 107 14.01 -4.84 8.30
N GLN A 108 15.17 -4.71 8.98
CA GLN A 108 15.68 -5.75 9.88
C GLN A 108 14.74 -5.97 11.07
N ALA A 109 14.24 -4.89 11.68
CA ALA A 109 13.29 -4.98 12.78
C ALA A 109 11.98 -5.65 12.35
N ALA A 110 11.45 -5.30 11.17
CA ALA A 110 10.25 -5.91 10.62
C ALA A 110 10.44 -7.40 10.27
N ALA A 111 11.61 -7.78 9.75
CA ALA A 111 11.95 -9.18 9.44
C ALA A 111 12.05 -10.06 10.68
N ALA A 112 12.36 -9.49 11.84
CA ALA A 112 12.43 -10.18 13.13
C ALA A 112 11.05 -10.35 13.80
N LEU A 113 10.00 -9.72 13.28
CA LEU A 113 8.64 -9.88 13.82
C LEU A 113 8.10 -11.28 13.56
N PRO A 114 7.31 -11.83 14.50
CA PRO A 114 6.51 -13.02 14.22
C PRO A 114 5.60 -12.83 13.00
N PRO A 115 5.22 -13.89 12.26
CA PRO A 115 4.46 -13.79 11.01
C PRO A 115 2.98 -13.46 11.24
N HIS A 116 2.69 -12.53 12.14
CA HIS A 116 1.35 -12.08 12.50
C HIS A 116 0.93 -10.80 11.78
N TRP A 117 1.59 -10.49 10.67
CA TRP A 117 1.28 -9.35 9.82
C TRP A 117 1.18 -9.75 8.33
N ASP A 118 0.34 -9.02 7.59
CA ASP A 118 0.18 -9.18 6.15
C ASP A 118 0.77 -7.99 5.38
N MET A 119 0.69 -6.80 5.97
CA MET A 119 1.27 -5.57 5.40
C MET A 119 1.75 -4.64 6.51
N ILE A 120 2.93 -4.02 6.30
CA ILE A 120 3.46 -2.95 7.16
C ILE A 120 3.72 -1.73 6.28
N LYS A 121 3.00 -0.65 6.51
CA LYS A 121 3.23 0.61 5.80
C LYS A 121 4.49 1.29 6.35
N LEU A 122 5.32 1.74 5.43
CA LEU A 122 6.56 2.46 5.74
C LEU A 122 6.45 3.97 5.47
N ILE A 123 5.26 4.40 5.05
CA ILE A 123 4.90 5.79 4.80
C ILE A 123 3.52 6.10 5.35
N GLY A 124 3.34 7.34 5.82
CA GLY A 124 2.07 7.84 6.31
C GLY A 124 2.10 9.35 6.51
N ARG A 125 1.15 9.87 7.28
CA ARG A 125 1.02 11.30 7.60
C ARG A 125 1.06 11.48 9.12
N GLU A 126 2.16 11.94 9.64
CA GLU A 126 2.28 12.21 11.07
C GLU A 126 1.59 13.53 11.48
N PRO A 127 0.93 13.57 12.65
CA PRO A 127 0.72 12.45 13.58
C PRO A 127 -0.39 11.50 13.12
N GLU A 128 -0.18 10.19 13.31
CA GLU A 128 -1.20 9.18 12.98
C GLU A 128 -2.16 8.92 14.14
N SER A 129 -3.42 8.63 13.81
CA SER A 129 -4.38 8.10 14.78
C SER A 129 -4.12 6.62 15.01
N VAL A 130 -3.67 6.24 16.19
CA VAL A 130 -3.18 4.91 16.55
C VAL A 130 -4.10 4.26 17.56
N LEU A 131 -4.40 2.96 17.37
CA LEU A 131 -5.12 2.11 18.32
C LEU A 131 -4.20 1.43 19.32
N GLN A 132 -3.04 0.99 18.85
CA GLN A 132 -2.09 0.19 19.64
C GLN A 132 -0.67 0.41 19.13
N ARG A 133 0.31 0.35 20.03
CA ARG A 133 1.74 0.53 19.76
C ARG A 133 2.53 -0.61 20.37
N TRP A 134 3.58 -1.04 19.68
CA TRP A 134 4.55 -2.02 20.16
C TRP A 134 5.94 -1.47 19.91
N PRO A 135 6.76 -1.29 20.94
CA PRO A 135 8.15 -0.85 20.78
C PRO A 135 8.95 -1.91 20.00
N LEU A 136 9.74 -1.47 19.03
CA LEU A 136 10.63 -2.37 18.30
C LEU A 136 11.98 -2.48 19.02
N PRO A 137 12.67 -3.62 18.86
CA PRO A 137 14.01 -3.80 19.45
C PRO A 137 14.98 -2.71 19.00
N SER A 138 16.01 -2.47 19.82
CA SER A 138 17.13 -1.55 19.53
C SER A 138 16.71 -0.09 19.27
N ASN A 139 15.56 0.31 19.80
CA ASN A 139 15.03 1.67 19.67
C ASN A 139 14.82 2.11 18.20
N THR A 140 14.52 1.14 17.31
CA THR A 140 14.31 1.37 15.88
C THR A 140 12.94 1.95 15.54
N GLY A 141 12.13 2.27 16.56
CA GLY A 141 10.79 2.82 16.42
C GLY A 141 9.70 1.94 17.01
N GLU A 142 8.50 2.10 16.52
CA GLU A 142 7.31 1.39 17.00
C GLU A 142 6.55 0.77 15.81
N LEU A 143 6.08 -0.45 16.00
CA LEU A 143 5.02 -1.02 15.18
C LEU A 143 3.68 -0.45 15.68
N ILE A 144 2.86 0.06 14.78
CA ILE A 144 1.57 0.66 15.15
C ILE A 144 0.40 -0.03 14.45
N ARG A 145 -0.72 -0.12 15.16
CA ARG A 145 -2.02 -0.44 14.57
C ARG A 145 -2.81 0.84 14.40
N TYR A 146 -3.21 1.13 13.18
CA TYR A 146 -3.93 2.35 12.85
C TYR A 146 -5.37 2.33 13.35
N GLN A 147 -5.84 3.46 13.87
CA GLN A 147 -7.27 3.72 13.98
C GLN A 147 -7.87 4.00 12.58
N ARG A 148 -7.11 4.66 11.70
CA ARG A 148 -7.45 4.91 10.30
C ARG A 148 -6.19 4.79 9.45
N VAL A 149 -6.18 3.82 8.54
CA VAL A 149 -5.03 3.60 7.65
C VAL A 149 -4.84 4.80 6.71
N PRO A 150 -3.62 5.36 6.59
CA PRO A 150 -3.32 6.44 5.65
C PRO A 150 -3.40 6.00 4.19
N SER A 151 -3.68 6.94 3.27
CA SER A 151 -3.91 6.69 1.85
C SER A 151 -2.65 6.75 0.98
N LEU A 152 -1.48 6.47 1.50
CA LEU A 152 -0.23 6.45 0.74
C LEU A 152 0.20 5.00 0.48
N THR A 153 0.76 4.70 -0.71
CA THR A 153 1.16 3.34 -1.11
C THR A 153 2.58 3.25 -1.63
N CYS A 154 3.31 4.36 -1.71
CA CYS A 154 4.60 4.38 -2.37
C CYS A 154 5.71 3.57 -1.65
N ALA A 155 5.49 3.14 -0.39
CA ALA A 155 6.44 2.27 0.33
C ALA A 155 5.72 1.40 1.37
N TYR A 156 5.87 0.08 1.26
CA TYR A 156 5.34 -0.87 2.24
C TYR A 156 6.04 -2.24 2.16
N LEU A 157 6.03 -2.97 3.28
CA LEU A 157 6.31 -4.40 3.30
C LEU A 157 4.99 -5.17 3.12
N VAL A 158 5.05 -6.24 2.36
CA VAL A 158 3.93 -7.19 2.21
C VAL A 158 4.42 -8.61 2.42
N SER A 159 3.71 -9.39 3.23
CA SER A 159 3.98 -10.82 3.37
C SER A 159 3.41 -11.59 2.17
N ARG A 160 3.94 -12.79 1.92
CA ARG A 160 3.38 -13.67 0.88
C ARG A 160 1.91 -13.99 1.13
N ASP A 161 1.52 -14.22 2.38
CA ASP A 161 0.12 -14.45 2.75
C ASP A 161 -0.74 -13.22 2.48
N GLY A 162 -0.24 -12.02 2.81
CA GLY A 162 -0.89 -10.75 2.50
C GLY A 162 -1.06 -10.54 1.00
N ALA A 163 -0.03 -10.83 0.21
CA ALA A 163 -0.09 -10.76 -1.25
C ALA A 163 -1.15 -11.72 -1.82
N GLN A 164 -1.20 -12.96 -1.33
CA GLN A 164 -2.22 -13.93 -1.73
C GLN A 164 -3.64 -13.48 -1.37
N LYS A 165 -3.85 -12.93 -0.17
CA LYS A 165 -5.15 -12.36 0.25
C LYS A 165 -5.59 -11.24 -0.69
N LEU A 166 -4.68 -10.33 -1.03
CA LEU A 166 -4.93 -9.22 -1.94
C LEU A 166 -5.25 -9.71 -3.35
N LEU A 167 -4.46 -10.62 -3.91
CA LEU A 167 -4.71 -11.19 -5.24
C LEU A 167 -6.06 -11.87 -5.35
N ARG A 168 -6.47 -12.64 -4.33
CA ARG A 168 -7.78 -13.33 -4.32
C ARG A 168 -8.97 -12.38 -4.18
N SER A 169 -8.83 -11.28 -3.42
CA SER A 169 -9.95 -10.41 -3.05
C SER A 169 -10.11 -9.17 -3.93
N ARG A 170 -9.09 -8.82 -4.73
CA ARG A 170 -9.00 -7.53 -5.43
C ARG A 170 -9.05 -7.63 -6.95
N GLN A 171 -9.54 -8.72 -7.51
CA GLN A 171 -9.73 -8.88 -8.95
C GLN A 171 -11.17 -9.29 -9.26
N PRO A 172 -11.92 -8.44 -9.98
CA PRO A 172 -11.55 -7.10 -10.45
C PRO A 172 -11.63 -6.04 -9.33
N PHE A 173 -10.70 -5.10 -9.34
CA PHE A 173 -10.76 -3.94 -8.42
C PHE A 173 -11.73 -2.87 -8.95
N PHE A 174 -12.07 -1.88 -8.07
CA PHE A 174 -13.05 -0.85 -8.43
C PHE A 174 -12.78 0.53 -7.84
N ARG A 175 -11.70 0.70 -7.10
CA ARG A 175 -11.28 1.96 -6.49
C ARG A 175 -9.75 2.06 -6.49
N PRO A 176 -9.15 3.26 -6.40
CA PRO A 176 -7.70 3.41 -6.38
C PRO A 176 -7.06 2.63 -5.24
N ILE A 177 -5.85 2.11 -5.48
CA ILE A 177 -5.17 1.20 -4.54
C ILE A 177 -4.93 1.83 -3.16
N ASP A 178 -4.56 3.10 -3.11
CA ASP A 178 -4.34 3.84 -1.88
C ASP A 178 -5.61 3.96 -1.02
N VAL A 179 -6.76 4.08 -1.66
CA VAL A 179 -8.07 4.04 -1.00
C VAL A 179 -8.46 2.61 -0.66
N ASP A 180 -8.14 1.66 -1.53
CA ASP A 180 -8.55 0.26 -1.40
C ASP A 180 -7.88 -0.43 -0.20
N LEU A 181 -6.58 -0.23 -0.01
CA LEU A 181 -5.84 -0.77 1.13
C LEU A 181 -6.35 -0.24 2.49
N ARG A 182 -7.01 0.93 2.51
CA ARG A 182 -7.67 1.44 3.72
C ARG A 182 -8.86 0.58 4.15
N HIS A 183 -9.45 -0.20 3.23
CA HIS A 183 -10.52 -1.16 3.51
C HIS A 183 -9.93 -2.55 3.81
N TRP A 184 -8.90 -2.57 4.64
CA TRP A 184 -8.12 -3.75 5.02
C TRP A 184 -8.99 -4.93 5.46
N TRP A 185 -10.13 -4.68 6.13
CA TRP A 185 -11.07 -5.70 6.60
C TRP A 185 -11.78 -6.46 5.48
N GLU A 186 -11.90 -5.90 4.28
CA GLU A 186 -12.52 -6.59 3.14
C GLU A 186 -11.62 -7.70 2.57
N ALA A 187 -10.33 -7.69 2.87
CA ALA A 187 -9.36 -8.71 2.48
C ALA A 187 -8.79 -9.46 3.70
N ASP A 188 -9.35 -9.23 4.90
CA ASP A 188 -8.84 -9.79 6.16
C ASP A 188 -7.33 -9.56 6.34
N LEU A 189 -6.86 -8.34 6.07
CA LEU A 189 -5.45 -7.99 6.18
C LEU A 189 -5.10 -7.61 7.62
N ARG A 190 -4.02 -8.21 8.13
CA ARG A 190 -3.34 -7.75 9.34
C ARG A 190 -2.38 -6.62 8.95
N LEU A 191 -2.90 -5.38 8.97
CA LEU A 191 -2.22 -4.20 8.47
C LEU A 191 -1.70 -3.34 9.63
N PHE A 192 -0.41 -3.00 9.56
CA PHE A 192 0.32 -2.20 10.53
C PHE A 192 1.07 -1.06 9.84
N GLY A 193 1.67 -0.18 10.63
CA GLY A 193 2.64 0.80 10.21
C GLY A 193 3.87 0.77 11.09
N LEU A 194 4.95 1.32 10.62
CA LEU A 194 6.20 1.46 11.35
C LEU A 194 6.51 2.94 11.50
N THR A 195 6.67 3.42 12.74
CA THR A 195 6.93 4.84 13.04
C THR A 195 8.17 5.00 13.94
N PRO A 196 8.97 6.08 13.78
CA PRO A 196 8.86 7.08 12.72
C PRO A 196 8.98 6.44 11.34
N TYR A 197 8.30 7.00 10.33
CA TYR A 197 8.31 6.42 9.00
C TYR A 197 9.71 6.46 8.38
N PRO A 198 10.25 5.31 7.92
CA PRO A 198 11.58 5.25 7.31
C PRO A 198 11.58 5.70 5.84
N THR A 199 10.42 6.13 5.32
CA THR A 199 10.30 6.71 3.98
C THR A 199 9.42 7.95 4.01
N GLY A 200 9.58 8.80 3.00
CA GLY A 200 8.74 9.94 2.69
C GLY A 200 8.24 9.89 1.26
N GLN A 201 7.66 11.00 0.81
CA GLN A 201 7.27 11.19 -0.58
C GLN A 201 8.00 12.42 -1.12
N THR A 202 8.57 12.32 -2.32
CA THR A 202 9.30 13.44 -2.94
C THR A 202 8.34 14.59 -3.28
N GLU A 203 8.83 15.84 -3.27
CA GLU A 203 8.03 17.01 -3.65
C GLU A 203 7.49 16.90 -5.09
N GLU A 204 8.21 16.22 -5.97
CA GLU A 204 7.81 15.98 -7.36
C GLU A 204 6.59 15.05 -7.50
N ALA A 205 6.25 14.30 -6.46
CA ALA A 205 5.04 13.45 -6.41
C ALA A 205 3.74 14.27 -6.52
N THR A 206 3.77 15.56 -6.20
CA THR A 206 2.63 16.47 -6.38
C THR A 206 2.29 16.70 -7.85
N THR A 207 3.24 16.47 -8.77
CA THR A 207 3.03 16.51 -10.23
C THR A 207 2.65 15.11 -10.73
N SER A 208 1.51 14.62 -10.30
CA SER A 208 1.00 13.27 -10.59
C SER A 208 0.84 13.03 -12.09
N SER A 209 1.42 11.93 -12.60
CA SER A 209 1.17 11.36 -13.95
C SER A 209 -0.27 10.81 -14.12
N ILE A 210 -1.08 10.89 -13.08
CA ILE A 210 -2.49 10.47 -13.05
C ILE A 210 -3.31 11.53 -13.76
N GLY A 211 -3.65 11.32 -15.04
CA GLY A 211 -4.34 12.27 -15.92
C GLY A 211 -5.65 12.85 -15.37
N SER A 212 -6.18 13.87 -16.05
CA SER A 212 -7.43 14.55 -15.70
C SER A 212 -8.63 13.59 -15.62
N ARG A 213 -9.47 13.83 -14.63
CA ARG A 213 -10.69 13.04 -14.35
C ARG A 213 -11.90 13.66 -15.05
N GLU A 214 -12.80 12.84 -15.60
CA GLU A 214 -14.09 13.30 -16.13
C GLU A 214 -15.03 13.74 -15.00
N PHE A 215 -15.71 14.89 -15.21
CA PHE A 215 -16.61 15.51 -14.24
C PHE A 215 -18.08 15.12 -14.52
N GLY A 216 -18.70 14.38 -13.60
CA GLY A 216 -20.16 14.18 -13.56
C GLY A 216 -20.89 15.25 -12.74
N ALA A 217 -22.25 15.23 -12.74
CA ALA A 217 -23.10 16.19 -12.04
C ALA A 217 -22.74 16.33 -10.54
N TRP A 218 -22.56 17.57 -10.06
CA TRP A 218 -22.02 17.90 -8.73
C TRP A 218 -22.82 17.28 -7.56
N TRP A 219 -24.16 17.27 -7.61
CA TRP A 219 -25.02 16.75 -6.55
C TRP A 219 -24.92 15.23 -6.38
N SER A 220 -24.94 14.47 -7.47
CA SER A 220 -24.80 13.01 -7.42
C SER A 220 -23.44 12.58 -6.87
N ARG A 221 -22.39 13.38 -7.15
CA ARG A 221 -21.04 13.14 -6.66
C ARG A 221 -20.92 13.37 -5.14
N ARG A 222 -21.55 14.43 -4.60
CA ARG A 222 -21.57 14.69 -3.15
C ARG A 222 -22.27 13.56 -2.39
N TRP A 223 -23.41 13.11 -2.88
CA TRP A 223 -24.17 11.99 -2.30
C TRP A 223 -23.35 10.70 -2.31
N ARG A 224 -22.74 10.36 -3.43
CA ARG A 224 -21.88 9.18 -3.58
C ARG A 224 -20.65 9.26 -2.67
N LYS A 225 -20.01 10.42 -2.56
CA LYS A 225 -18.87 10.65 -1.65
C LYS A 225 -19.29 10.45 -0.19
N GLY A 226 -20.42 11.01 0.24
CA GLY A 226 -20.97 10.82 1.58
C GLY A 226 -21.23 9.35 1.90
N ARG A 227 -21.89 8.62 0.98
CA ARG A 227 -22.13 7.17 1.14
C ARG A 227 -20.83 6.37 1.23
N THR A 228 -19.85 6.66 0.37
CA THR A 228 -18.54 5.99 0.39
C THR A 228 -17.82 6.24 1.73
N GLN A 229 -17.85 7.48 2.21
CA GLN A 229 -17.24 7.85 3.48
C GLN A 229 -17.95 7.20 4.68
N TRP A 230 -19.28 7.15 4.66
CA TRP A 230 -20.05 6.46 5.69
C TRP A 230 -19.75 4.96 5.72
N HIS A 231 -19.74 4.30 4.55
CA HIS A 231 -19.41 2.89 4.42
C HIS A 231 -18.00 2.59 4.96
N TYR A 232 -17.02 3.43 4.58
CA TYR A 232 -15.66 3.33 5.11
C TYR A 232 -15.64 3.49 6.64
N SER A 233 -16.24 4.55 7.17
CA SER A 233 -16.19 4.86 8.61
C SER A 233 -16.88 3.77 9.44
N SER A 234 -18.05 3.29 9.02
CA SER A 234 -18.79 2.23 9.72
C SER A 234 -18.08 0.87 9.64
N GLY A 235 -17.53 0.53 8.45
CA GLY A 235 -16.76 -0.70 8.26
C GLY A 235 -15.48 -0.70 9.10
N ASN A 236 -14.72 0.38 9.04
CA ASN A 236 -13.50 0.55 9.81
C ASN A 236 -13.75 0.50 11.33
N ALA A 237 -14.79 1.18 11.82
CA ALA A 237 -15.14 1.16 13.24
C ALA A 237 -15.57 -0.24 13.73
N ARG A 238 -16.31 -0.98 12.91
CA ARG A 238 -16.71 -2.37 13.22
C ARG A 238 -15.48 -3.28 13.25
N ALA A 239 -14.61 -3.19 12.24
CA ALA A 239 -13.42 -4.00 12.14
C ALA A 239 -12.44 -3.72 13.29
N ASN A 240 -12.22 -2.44 13.65
CA ASN A 240 -11.38 -2.07 14.79
C ASN A 240 -11.91 -2.61 16.11
N ARG A 241 -13.25 -2.58 16.34
CA ARG A 241 -13.86 -3.19 17.54
C ARG A 241 -13.63 -4.69 17.59
N ALA A 242 -13.74 -5.38 16.45
CA ALA A 242 -13.47 -6.81 16.38
C ALA A 242 -12.01 -7.12 16.69
N LEU A 243 -11.05 -6.33 16.20
CA LEU A 243 -9.62 -6.47 16.49
C LEU A 243 -9.30 -6.27 17.97
N GLN A 244 -9.94 -5.30 18.64
CA GLN A 244 -9.72 -5.06 20.08
C GLN A 244 -10.18 -6.21 20.98
N ALA A 245 -11.07 -7.06 20.48
CA ALA A 245 -11.52 -8.27 21.19
C ALA A 245 -10.57 -9.47 21.00
N LEU A 246 -9.59 -9.37 20.09
CA LEU A 246 -8.61 -10.43 19.86
C LEU A 246 -7.41 -10.30 20.81
N PRO A 247 -6.71 -11.42 21.09
CA PRO A 247 -5.44 -11.38 21.81
C PRO A 247 -4.41 -10.47 21.14
N ASP A 248 -3.47 -9.96 21.94
CA ASP A 248 -2.33 -9.18 21.42
C ASP A 248 -1.53 -10.05 20.45
N PRO A 249 -1.32 -9.60 19.19
CA PRO A 249 -0.55 -10.36 18.22
C PRO A 249 0.96 -10.34 18.47
N PHE A 250 1.47 -9.44 19.31
CA PHE A 250 2.88 -9.28 19.61
C PHE A 250 3.15 -9.12 21.12
N PRO A 251 2.71 -10.06 21.96
CA PRO A 251 2.86 -9.95 23.42
C PRO A 251 4.33 -9.87 23.84
N GLU A 252 5.25 -10.47 23.09
CA GLU A 252 6.68 -10.46 23.34
C GLU A 252 7.33 -9.08 23.17
N LEU A 253 6.72 -8.16 22.38
CA LEU A 253 7.21 -6.79 22.24
C LEU A 253 6.84 -5.91 23.44
N ASN A 254 5.78 -6.24 24.15
CA ASN A 254 5.33 -5.53 25.36
C ASN A 254 6.02 -6.03 26.64
N ALA A 255 6.71 -7.17 26.59
CA ALA A 255 7.36 -7.78 27.74
C ALA A 255 8.83 -7.33 27.95
N ARG A 256 9.29 -6.38 27.16
CA ARG A 256 10.68 -5.88 27.18
C ARG A 256 10.83 -4.53 27.87
#